data_994141b6c843eb5b9886c6ce2edb3fea
#
_entry.id   994141b6c843eb5b9886c6ce2edb3fea
#
_cell.length_a   1.000
_cell.length_b   1.000
_cell.length_c   1.000
_cell.angle_alpha   90.00
_cell.angle_beta   90.00
_cell.angle_gamma   90.00
#
_symmetry.space_group_name_H-M   'P 1'
#
loop_
_entity.id
_entity.type
_entity.pdbx_description
1 polymer ?
#
loop_
_entity_poly.entity_id
_entity_poly.type
_entity_poly.pdbx_seq_one_letter_code
_entity_poly.pdbx_strand_id
1 'polypeptide(L)'
;MNAIDDHTMWYGMLGPVVVRHGRTSLDLEPRQRRLLLTRLLIEDGRPVSLTELCHSFWGDEQPTAAVSSIRAHISRLRSVLDPDRKSRSSVLISGAAGYTLAVPREARDTTTFEAHVLRARAAFAREQLPLARAEIDTALSLWRGPALGEAAEEPFALREGARLNAARQDAGELLAAILIAQGDLVPAVSVAEQLTVGAPLREVSWSLLMRALYAAGRPVEALRQYDRFRTTLARELGLDPSPGLRDLHMAVLRHDTAALGIPRSPRTPTTLAGIPPVARTPLVGRSQETARLQTLLGEATAGQSRWAVVSGEPGSGKTRLLDEFAAQAAKAGFAVTRASGGHALRRGRTVTLRCAVTQLADGLRGSGEDGGAQDGPGEDVLTTLVRQIARVPTLCVVDIAVLEHPDGRLETGPPLEIAVHDERPFFDYEAKYVDAETSYTIPAQLDDDVAKQLQRMSVDVFEALNCSGLIRVDFFLRDGVRPVVNEDNTFPGFTAASQFPRIWAAAGLSYERLLDTLITTAITRIGSPAAGLAAR
;
A
#
# COMPACT_ATOMS: atom_id res chain seq x y z
N MET A 1 -19.44 23.68 16.87
CA MET A 1 -20.69 23.12 17.45
C MET A 1 -21.66 24.29 17.57
N ASN A 2 -22.39 24.56 16.44
CA ASN A 2 -23.39 25.65 16.45
C ASN A 2 -24.47 25.31 17.47
N ALA A 3 -24.88 26.31 18.25
CA ALA A 3 -25.98 26.20 19.19
C ALA A 3 -27.22 25.71 18.42
N ILE A 4 -27.61 24.47 18.65
CA ILE A 4 -28.89 23.95 18.18
C ILE A 4 -29.94 24.74 18.98
N ASP A 5 -30.71 25.54 18.26
CA ASP A 5 -31.83 26.29 18.84
C ASP A 5 -32.76 25.25 19.51
N ASP A 6 -33.08 25.43 20.78
CA ASP A 6 -33.81 24.44 21.60
C ASP A 6 -35.23 24.09 21.05
N HIS A 7 -35.65 24.80 20.01
CA HIS A 7 -36.95 24.60 19.35
C HIS A 7 -36.87 24.01 17.94
N THR A 8 -35.68 23.61 17.46
CA THR A 8 -35.52 23.13 16.08
C THR A 8 -35.69 21.61 16.00
N MET A 9 -36.61 21.16 15.15
CA MET A 9 -36.76 19.74 14.81
C MET A 9 -35.62 19.30 13.92
N TRP A 10 -35.04 18.11 14.17
CA TRP A 10 -33.97 17.52 13.40
C TRP A 10 -34.26 16.04 13.09
N TYR A 11 -34.01 15.62 11.85
CA TYR A 11 -34.35 14.31 11.32
C TYR A 11 -33.05 13.57 10.87
N GLY A 12 -32.81 12.44 11.46
CA GLY A 12 -31.62 11.61 11.18
C GLY A 12 -31.94 10.37 10.38
N MET A 13 -31.28 10.21 9.22
CA MET A 13 -31.37 9.06 8.32
C MET A 13 -30.02 8.36 8.12
N LEU A 14 -28.93 8.97 8.56
CA LEU A 14 -27.56 8.42 8.46
C LEU A 14 -27.27 7.46 9.62
N GLY A 15 -28.07 6.41 9.73
CA GLY A 15 -28.08 5.43 10.79
C GLY A 15 -29.51 5.06 11.18
N PRO A 16 -29.76 4.53 12.39
CA PRO A 16 -31.10 4.36 12.91
C PRO A 16 -31.88 5.67 12.80
N VAL A 17 -33.11 5.58 12.25
CA VAL A 17 -33.93 6.76 12.02
C VAL A 17 -34.35 7.36 13.36
N VAL A 18 -34.07 8.63 13.53
CA VAL A 18 -34.31 9.37 14.77
C VAL A 18 -34.83 10.77 14.47
N VAL A 19 -35.73 11.26 15.31
CA VAL A 19 -36.17 12.67 15.30
C VAL A 19 -35.80 13.27 16.65
N ARG A 20 -35.29 14.49 16.61
CA ARG A 20 -34.96 15.26 17.82
C ARG A 20 -35.68 16.61 17.79
N HIS A 21 -36.12 17.05 18.94
CA HIS A 21 -36.55 18.41 19.19
C HIS A 21 -35.56 19.06 20.16
N GLY A 22 -34.75 19.96 19.66
CA GLY A 22 -33.58 20.45 20.37
C GLY A 22 -32.63 19.29 20.75
N ARG A 23 -32.43 19.06 22.04
CA ARG A 23 -31.55 17.99 22.57
C ARG A 23 -32.30 16.68 22.89
N THR A 24 -33.63 16.68 22.85
CA THR A 24 -34.46 15.54 23.23
C THR A 24 -34.78 14.65 22.02
N SER A 25 -34.52 13.37 22.13
CA SER A 25 -34.95 12.37 21.14
C SER A 25 -36.41 12.04 21.34
N LEU A 26 -37.20 12.07 20.24
CA LEU A 26 -38.63 11.77 20.29
C LEU A 26 -38.86 10.25 20.23
N ASP A 27 -39.88 9.78 20.96
CA ASP A 27 -40.27 8.38 20.94
C ASP A 27 -41.08 8.05 19.66
N LEU A 28 -40.51 7.19 18.84
CA LEU A 28 -41.07 6.71 17.59
C LEU A 28 -41.52 5.25 17.65
N GLU A 29 -41.68 4.68 18.85
CA GLU A 29 -42.16 3.30 18.99
C GLU A 29 -43.64 3.17 18.55
N PRO A 30 -44.05 2.07 17.92
CA PRO A 30 -43.25 0.85 17.58
C PRO A 30 -42.48 1.00 16.26
N ARG A 31 -41.71 -0.05 15.87
CA ARG A 31 -40.93 -0.14 14.62
C ARG A 31 -41.69 0.33 13.37
N GLN A 32 -42.94 -0.06 13.23
CA GLN A 32 -43.77 0.32 12.08
C GLN A 32 -43.94 1.85 11.94
N ARG A 33 -43.92 2.57 13.03
CA ARG A 33 -43.98 4.05 13.01
C ARG A 33 -42.69 4.66 12.49
N ARG A 34 -41.53 4.09 12.88
CA ARG A 34 -40.22 4.50 12.34
C ARG A 34 -40.09 4.18 10.85
N LEU A 35 -40.55 3.01 10.41
CA LEU A 35 -40.58 2.64 8.99
C LEU A 35 -41.48 3.62 8.18
N LEU A 36 -42.67 3.96 8.71
CA LEU A 36 -43.59 4.91 8.07
C LEU A 36 -42.95 6.29 7.93
N LEU A 37 -42.31 6.78 8.99
CA LEU A 37 -41.58 8.04 8.96
C LEU A 37 -40.44 7.99 7.92
N THR A 38 -39.67 6.90 7.89
CA THR A 38 -38.59 6.69 6.90
C THR A 38 -39.12 6.73 5.47
N ARG A 39 -40.24 6.04 5.22
CA ARG A 39 -40.90 6.03 3.90
C ARG A 39 -41.26 7.44 3.44
N LEU A 40 -41.81 8.24 4.35
CA LEU A 40 -42.19 9.63 4.05
C LEU A 40 -40.97 10.56 3.92
N LEU A 41 -39.90 10.36 4.71
CA LEU A 41 -38.66 11.14 4.61
C LEU A 41 -37.94 10.93 3.26
N ILE A 42 -37.92 9.68 2.78
CA ILE A 42 -37.31 9.32 1.49
C ILE A 42 -37.97 10.04 0.31
N GLU A 43 -39.28 10.30 0.40
CA GLU A 43 -39.99 10.97 -0.67
C GLU A 43 -39.73 12.48 -0.78
N ASP A 44 -39.00 13.06 0.15
CA ASP A 44 -38.52 14.46 0.09
C ASP A 44 -39.65 15.47 -0.20
N GLY A 45 -40.74 15.38 0.56
CA GLY A 45 -41.86 16.27 0.44
C GLY A 45 -42.87 15.93 -0.67
N ARG A 46 -42.66 14.83 -1.39
CA ARG A 46 -43.68 14.32 -2.33
C ARG A 46 -44.77 13.56 -1.58
N PRO A 47 -46.03 13.62 -2.05
CA PRO A 47 -47.12 12.87 -1.44
C PRO A 47 -46.97 11.37 -1.71
N VAL A 48 -47.27 10.57 -0.71
CA VAL A 48 -47.37 9.11 -0.81
C VAL A 48 -48.83 8.72 -0.58
N SER A 49 -49.39 8.00 -1.54
CA SER A 49 -50.79 7.56 -1.44
C SER A 49 -50.95 6.50 -0.33
N LEU A 50 -52.17 6.39 0.18
CA LEU A 50 -52.47 5.38 1.20
C LEU A 50 -52.27 3.97 0.68
N THR A 51 -52.55 3.71 -0.60
CA THR A 51 -52.33 2.44 -1.26
C THR A 51 -50.82 2.08 -1.33
N GLU A 52 -50.00 3.04 -1.71
CA GLU A 52 -48.52 2.86 -1.72
C GLU A 52 -47.96 2.63 -0.32
N LEU A 53 -48.49 3.31 0.69
CA LEU A 53 -48.10 3.06 2.08
C LEU A 53 -48.47 1.64 2.50
N CYS A 54 -49.70 1.19 2.23
CA CYS A 54 -50.11 -0.17 2.53
C CYS A 54 -49.24 -1.21 1.81
N HIS A 55 -48.95 -1.00 0.52
CA HIS A 55 -48.10 -1.88 -0.26
C HIS A 55 -46.65 -1.90 0.28
N SER A 56 -46.11 -0.76 0.72
CA SER A 56 -44.75 -0.68 1.31
C SER A 56 -44.59 -1.53 2.57
N PHE A 57 -45.66 -1.80 3.32
CA PHE A 57 -45.62 -2.53 4.58
C PHE A 57 -46.02 -3.99 4.47
N TRP A 58 -46.92 -4.34 3.55
CA TRP A 58 -47.50 -5.67 3.46
C TRP A 58 -47.40 -6.30 2.05
N GLY A 59 -46.86 -5.54 1.08
CA GLY A 59 -46.86 -6.02 -0.31
C GLY A 59 -48.28 -6.28 -0.82
N ASP A 60 -48.45 -7.41 -1.49
CA ASP A 60 -49.76 -7.84 -2.04
C ASP A 60 -50.65 -8.54 -0.99
N GLU A 61 -50.08 -8.98 0.14
CA GLU A 61 -50.81 -9.68 1.21
C GLU A 61 -51.27 -8.69 2.31
N GLN A 62 -52.14 -7.74 1.95
CA GLN A 62 -52.59 -6.72 2.87
C GLN A 62 -53.68 -7.22 3.83
N PRO A 63 -53.50 -7.05 5.16
CA PRO A 63 -54.58 -7.35 6.12
C PRO A 63 -55.77 -6.42 5.94
N THR A 64 -56.97 -6.89 6.27
CA THR A 64 -58.20 -6.07 6.21
C THR A 64 -58.10 -4.77 7.01
N ALA A 65 -57.26 -4.74 8.04
CA ALA A 65 -57.03 -3.56 8.90
C ALA A 65 -55.86 -2.66 8.39
N ALA A 66 -55.24 -2.92 7.24
CA ALA A 66 -54.06 -2.19 6.76
C ALA A 66 -54.28 -0.67 6.74
N VAL A 67 -55.37 -0.24 6.12
CA VAL A 67 -55.73 1.19 6.00
C VAL A 67 -55.92 1.85 7.36
N SER A 68 -56.64 1.22 8.27
CA SER A 68 -56.88 1.76 9.62
C SER A 68 -55.59 1.78 10.45
N SER A 69 -54.71 0.79 10.28
CA SER A 69 -53.38 0.75 10.91
C SER A 69 -52.51 1.93 10.46
N ILE A 70 -52.38 2.16 9.15
CA ILE A 70 -51.62 3.31 8.62
C ILE A 70 -52.18 4.62 9.16
N ARG A 71 -53.50 4.82 9.15
CA ARG A 71 -54.11 6.04 9.67
C ARG A 71 -53.83 6.24 11.16
N ALA A 72 -53.83 5.18 11.96
CA ALA A 72 -53.47 5.23 13.37
C ALA A 72 -52.00 5.64 13.59
N HIS A 73 -51.08 5.06 12.81
CA HIS A 73 -49.65 5.44 12.86
C HIS A 73 -49.43 6.89 12.42
N ILE A 74 -50.12 7.36 11.35
CA ILE A 74 -50.07 8.76 10.90
C ILE A 74 -50.57 9.70 12.01
N SER A 75 -51.68 9.37 12.67
CA SER A 75 -52.23 10.18 13.77
C SER A 75 -51.23 10.29 14.93
N ARG A 76 -50.60 9.19 15.30
CA ARG A 76 -49.56 9.17 16.36
C ARG A 76 -48.30 9.93 15.95
N LEU A 77 -47.79 9.74 14.71
CA LEU A 77 -46.67 10.52 14.20
C LEU A 77 -46.96 12.02 14.26
N ARG A 78 -48.14 12.43 13.85
CA ARG A 78 -48.53 13.83 13.90
C ARG A 78 -48.49 14.38 15.33
N SER A 79 -48.96 13.60 16.32
CA SER A 79 -48.91 14.00 17.73
C SER A 79 -47.49 14.10 18.28
N VAL A 80 -46.54 13.31 17.76
CA VAL A 80 -45.14 13.32 18.18
C VAL A 80 -44.37 14.46 17.49
N LEU A 81 -44.63 14.68 16.19
CA LEU A 81 -43.89 15.66 15.39
C LEU A 81 -44.43 17.10 15.58
N ASP A 82 -45.66 17.26 16.06
CA ASP A 82 -46.30 18.55 16.30
C ASP A 82 -47.03 18.53 17.66
N PRO A 83 -46.29 18.54 18.79
CA PRO A 83 -46.88 18.50 20.13
C PRO A 83 -47.74 19.74 20.46
N ASP A 84 -47.38 20.90 19.88
CA ASP A 84 -48.05 22.16 20.11
C ASP A 84 -49.11 22.46 19.02
N ARG A 85 -50.11 21.63 18.91
CA ARG A 85 -51.25 21.71 17.94
C ARG A 85 -51.78 23.11 17.59
N LYS A 86 -51.19 24.18 18.10
CA LYS A 86 -51.52 25.59 17.86
C LYS A 86 -50.86 26.19 16.61
N SER A 87 -49.84 25.53 16.06
CA SER A 87 -49.18 25.96 14.82
C SER A 87 -50.03 25.53 13.61
N ARG A 88 -50.40 26.48 12.76
CA ARG A 88 -51.15 26.23 11.52
C ARG A 88 -50.41 25.44 10.45
N SER A 89 -49.16 25.05 10.70
CA SER A 89 -48.29 24.30 9.78
C SER A 89 -47.90 22.96 10.38
N SER A 90 -48.76 21.96 10.26
CA SER A 90 -48.38 20.57 10.55
C SER A 90 -47.33 20.13 9.54
N VAL A 91 -46.19 19.57 10.02
CA VAL A 91 -45.12 19.00 9.19
C VAL A 91 -45.64 17.79 8.38
N LEU A 92 -46.63 17.07 8.92
CA LEU A 92 -47.29 15.91 8.31
C LEU A 92 -48.66 16.28 7.76
N ILE A 93 -48.71 16.53 6.45
CA ILE A 93 -49.88 17.04 5.73
C ILE A 93 -50.69 15.87 5.15
N SER A 94 -52.03 15.96 5.22
CA SER A 94 -52.92 15.04 4.49
C SER A 94 -53.56 15.80 3.33
N GLY A 95 -53.46 15.24 2.12
CA GLY A 95 -54.05 15.81 0.91
C GLY A 95 -54.81 14.78 0.08
N ALA A 96 -55.40 15.19 -1.03
CA ALA A 96 -56.09 14.29 -1.96
C ALA A 96 -55.14 13.23 -2.57
N ALA A 97 -53.85 13.58 -2.75
CA ALA A 97 -52.85 12.68 -3.29
C ALA A 97 -52.23 11.74 -2.24
N GLY A 98 -52.54 11.88 -0.96
CA GLY A 98 -51.98 11.07 0.12
C GLY A 98 -51.37 11.89 1.26
N TYR A 99 -50.31 11.36 1.85
CA TYR A 99 -49.60 11.97 2.98
C TYR A 99 -48.26 12.53 2.54
N THR A 100 -47.96 13.76 2.96
CA THR A 100 -46.72 14.47 2.67
C THR A 100 -46.03 14.84 3.98
N LEU A 101 -44.75 14.55 4.10
CA LEU A 101 -43.92 15.02 5.20
C LEU A 101 -43.08 16.21 4.72
N ALA A 102 -43.50 17.43 5.10
CA ALA A 102 -42.84 18.68 4.68
C ALA A 102 -41.74 19.06 5.68
N VAL A 103 -40.60 18.40 5.63
CA VAL A 103 -39.44 18.68 6.48
C VAL A 103 -38.50 19.63 5.75
N PRO A 104 -38.08 20.76 6.37
CA PRO A 104 -37.03 21.61 5.80
C PRO A 104 -35.76 20.80 5.53
N ARG A 105 -35.09 21.09 4.41
CA ARG A 105 -33.89 20.37 4.03
C ARG A 105 -32.76 20.51 5.05
N GLU A 106 -32.67 21.70 5.65
CA GLU A 106 -31.66 22.06 6.65
C GLU A 106 -31.86 21.28 7.98
N ALA A 107 -33.07 20.76 8.20
CA ALA A 107 -33.39 19.94 9.36
C ALA A 107 -32.99 18.46 9.21
N ARG A 108 -32.36 18.07 8.10
CA ARG A 108 -31.97 16.67 7.81
C ARG A 108 -30.47 16.49 7.91
N ASP A 109 -30.06 15.39 8.54
CA ASP A 109 -28.63 15.01 8.60
C ASP A 109 -28.03 14.71 7.20
N THR A 110 -28.80 14.16 6.28
CA THR A 110 -28.38 13.92 4.89
C THR A 110 -27.99 15.20 4.17
N THR A 111 -28.78 16.27 4.27
CA THR A 111 -28.47 17.57 3.66
C THR A 111 -27.25 18.21 4.33
N THR A 112 -27.14 18.11 5.65
CA THR A 112 -25.99 18.60 6.40
C THR A 112 -24.71 17.86 5.99
N PHE A 113 -24.78 16.53 5.85
CA PHE A 113 -23.69 15.69 5.37
C PHE A 113 -23.24 16.12 3.97
N GLU A 114 -24.17 16.22 3.02
CA GLU A 114 -23.88 16.62 1.64
C GLU A 114 -23.23 18.02 1.57
N ALA A 115 -23.71 18.96 2.38
CA ALA A 115 -23.14 20.30 2.45
C ALA A 115 -21.69 20.30 2.98
N HIS A 116 -21.40 19.52 4.02
CA HIS A 116 -20.03 19.38 4.54
C HIS A 116 -19.12 18.70 3.52
N VAL A 117 -19.56 17.62 2.86
CA VAL A 117 -18.78 16.96 1.79
C VAL A 117 -18.48 17.93 0.65
N LEU A 118 -19.45 18.75 0.23
CA LEU A 118 -19.23 19.76 -0.82
C LEU A 118 -18.19 20.80 -0.40
N ARG A 119 -18.25 21.30 0.85
CA ARG A 119 -17.27 22.24 1.38
C ARG A 119 -15.88 21.61 1.49
N ALA A 120 -15.81 20.34 1.93
CA ALA A 120 -14.56 19.58 1.99
C ALA A 120 -13.91 19.46 0.60
N ARG A 121 -14.70 19.11 -0.42
CA ARG A 121 -14.22 19.03 -1.83
C ARG A 121 -13.70 20.37 -2.34
N ALA A 122 -14.46 21.46 -2.07
CA ALA A 122 -14.05 22.80 -2.48
C ALA A 122 -12.77 23.26 -1.76
N ALA A 123 -12.62 22.96 -0.48
CA ALA A 123 -11.42 23.26 0.28
C ALA A 123 -10.23 22.43 -0.21
N PHE A 124 -10.43 21.15 -0.50
CA PHE A 124 -9.41 20.27 -1.03
C PHE A 124 -8.89 20.73 -2.40
N ALA A 125 -9.80 21.10 -3.30
CA ALA A 125 -9.45 21.66 -4.62
C ALA A 125 -8.67 22.98 -4.54
N ARG A 126 -8.75 23.70 -3.42
CA ARG A 126 -8.00 24.92 -3.15
C ARG A 126 -6.75 24.69 -2.28
N GLU A 127 -6.38 23.42 -2.07
CA GLU A 127 -5.25 23.01 -1.23
C GLU A 127 -5.35 23.47 0.24
N GLN A 128 -6.56 23.81 0.71
CA GLN A 128 -6.83 24.19 2.09
C GLN A 128 -7.04 22.91 2.94
N LEU A 129 -5.99 22.11 3.06
CA LEU A 129 -6.05 20.77 3.64
C LEU A 129 -6.60 20.71 5.07
N PRO A 130 -6.25 21.63 6.00
CA PRO A 130 -6.83 21.61 7.35
C PRO A 130 -8.33 21.84 7.34
N LEU A 131 -8.83 22.74 6.50
CA LEU A 131 -10.27 23.01 6.37
C LEU A 131 -10.99 21.83 5.73
N ALA A 132 -10.42 21.27 4.65
CA ALA A 132 -10.96 20.08 3.98
C ALA A 132 -11.10 18.93 4.97
N ARG A 133 -10.08 18.71 5.82
CA ARG A 133 -10.11 17.67 6.86
C ARG A 133 -11.22 17.93 7.90
N ALA A 134 -11.32 19.13 8.44
CA ALA A 134 -12.35 19.46 9.43
C ALA A 134 -13.76 19.27 8.90
N GLU A 135 -14.01 19.67 7.65
CA GLU A 135 -15.32 19.54 7.00
C GLU A 135 -15.67 18.06 6.75
N ILE A 136 -14.72 17.24 6.26
CA ILE A 136 -15.00 15.83 5.98
C ILE A 136 -15.16 15.00 7.26
N ASP A 137 -14.39 15.29 8.30
CA ASP A 137 -14.53 14.64 9.60
C ASP A 137 -15.90 14.96 10.22
N THR A 138 -16.35 16.22 10.10
CA THR A 138 -17.69 16.64 10.52
C THR A 138 -18.77 15.88 9.74
N ALA A 139 -18.64 15.77 8.42
CA ALA A 139 -19.58 15.03 7.59
C ALA A 139 -19.68 13.56 8.04
N LEU A 140 -18.57 12.88 8.18
CA LEU A 140 -18.54 11.46 8.54
C LEU A 140 -19.01 11.21 9.98
N SER A 141 -18.85 12.17 10.89
CA SER A 141 -19.34 12.07 12.27
C SER A 141 -20.88 12.06 12.38
N LEU A 142 -21.60 12.49 11.35
CA LEU A 142 -23.06 12.43 11.30
C LEU A 142 -23.59 10.99 11.16
N TRP A 143 -22.73 10.05 10.74
CA TRP A 143 -23.11 8.66 10.58
C TRP A 143 -23.12 7.92 11.92
N ARG A 144 -24.29 7.38 12.27
CA ARG A 144 -24.54 6.65 13.52
C ARG A 144 -24.61 5.13 13.33
N GLY A 145 -24.51 4.65 12.06
CA GLY A 145 -24.62 3.26 11.69
C GLY A 145 -24.89 3.06 10.19
N PRO A 146 -25.46 1.92 9.78
CA PRO A 146 -25.92 1.68 8.41
C PRO A 146 -27.01 2.70 8.03
N ALA A 147 -26.98 3.19 6.78
CA ALA A 147 -28.01 4.12 6.27
C ALA A 147 -29.42 3.58 6.52
N LEU A 148 -30.33 4.45 6.97
CA LEU A 148 -31.75 4.14 7.23
C LEU A 148 -31.97 3.08 8.34
N GLY A 149 -30.92 2.61 9.00
CA GLY A 149 -30.98 1.67 10.12
C GLY A 149 -31.82 0.42 9.82
N GLU A 150 -32.86 0.18 10.61
CA GLU A 150 -33.74 -0.99 10.47
C GLU A 150 -34.62 -1.00 9.20
N ALA A 151 -34.72 0.14 8.49
CA ALA A 151 -35.43 0.22 7.23
C ALA A 151 -34.54 -0.15 6.01
N ALA A 152 -33.24 -0.38 6.21
CA ALA A 152 -32.28 -0.58 5.12
C ALA A 152 -32.65 -1.76 4.19
N GLU A 153 -33.29 -2.79 4.71
CA GLU A 153 -33.68 -3.99 3.97
C GLU A 153 -35.10 -3.90 3.37
N GLU A 154 -35.86 -2.86 3.69
CA GLU A 154 -37.20 -2.70 3.17
C GLU A 154 -37.18 -2.30 1.68
N PRO A 155 -38.02 -2.90 0.81
CA PRO A 155 -37.99 -2.65 -0.64
C PRO A 155 -38.06 -1.17 -1.02
N PHE A 156 -38.84 -0.37 -0.29
CA PHE A 156 -38.97 1.08 -0.53
C PHE A 156 -37.70 1.88 -0.16
N ALA A 157 -36.81 1.31 0.65
CA ALA A 157 -35.63 1.97 1.17
C ALA A 157 -34.34 1.61 0.41
N LEU A 158 -34.32 0.49 -0.34
CA LEU A 158 -33.14 -0.05 -1.00
C LEU A 158 -32.42 0.98 -1.88
N ARG A 159 -33.18 1.71 -2.71
CA ARG A 159 -32.62 2.72 -3.62
C ARG A 159 -31.95 3.88 -2.85
N GLU A 160 -32.62 4.40 -1.84
CA GLU A 160 -32.08 5.50 -1.06
C GLU A 160 -30.92 5.04 -0.16
N GLY A 161 -31.02 3.86 0.43
CA GLY A 161 -29.93 3.21 1.17
C GLY A 161 -28.67 3.05 0.33
N ALA A 162 -28.83 2.57 -0.91
CA ALA A 162 -27.72 2.44 -1.86
C ALA A 162 -27.09 3.81 -2.18
N ARG A 163 -27.93 4.84 -2.42
CA ARG A 163 -27.46 6.21 -2.68
C ARG A 163 -26.66 6.77 -1.50
N LEU A 164 -27.17 6.62 -0.29
CA LEU A 164 -26.51 7.12 0.92
C LEU A 164 -25.19 6.37 1.19
N ASN A 165 -25.17 5.05 1.02
CA ASN A 165 -23.95 4.26 1.17
C ASN A 165 -22.89 4.63 0.13
N ALA A 166 -23.28 4.88 -1.12
CA ALA A 166 -22.38 5.39 -2.15
C ALA A 166 -21.80 6.77 -1.76
N ALA A 167 -22.65 7.67 -1.25
CA ALA A 167 -22.20 8.98 -0.79
C ALA A 167 -21.24 8.89 0.41
N ARG A 168 -21.45 7.94 1.33
CA ARG A 168 -20.52 7.64 2.43
C ARG A 168 -19.18 7.15 1.92
N GLN A 169 -19.21 6.24 0.94
CA GLN A 169 -18.01 5.72 0.29
C GLN A 169 -17.21 6.86 -0.38
N ASP A 170 -17.88 7.72 -1.16
CA ASP A 170 -17.27 8.91 -1.78
C ASP A 170 -16.61 9.84 -0.77
N ALA A 171 -17.28 10.06 0.37
CA ALA A 171 -16.75 10.88 1.45
C ALA A 171 -15.51 10.24 2.11
N GLY A 172 -15.51 8.92 2.29
CA GLY A 172 -14.36 8.18 2.78
C GLY A 172 -13.17 8.24 1.83
N GLU A 173 -13.41 8.15 0.52
CA GLU A 173 -12.38 8.31 -0.51
C GLU A 173 -11.77 9.71 -0.50
N LEU A 174 -12.61 10.74 -0.33
CA LEU A 174 -12.13 12.11 -0.16
C LEU A 174 -11.27 12.26 1.11
N LEU A 175 -11.68 11.66 2.23
CA LEU A 175 -10.89 11.65 3.45
C LEU A 175 -9.52 10.99 3.23
N ALA A 176 -9.48 9.83 2.58
CA ALA A 176 -8.22 9.15 2.26
C ALA A 176 -7.30 10.02 1.39
N ALA A 177 -7.86 10.69 0.38
CA ALA A 177 -7.09 11.62 -0.47
C ALA A 177 -6.55 12.83 0.31
N ILE A 178 -7.34 13.41 1.20
CA ILE A 178 -6.92 14.52 2.07
C ILE A 178 -5.78 14.06 2.99
N LEU A 179 -5.89 12.88 3.60
CA LEU A 179 -4.88 12.31 4.48
C LEU A 179 -3.55 12.07 3.75
N ILE A 180 -3.61 11.52 2.53
CA ILE A 180 -2.42 11.34 1.68
C ILE A 180 -1.78 12.70 1.38
N ALA A 181 -2.57 13.70 1.02
CA ALA A 181 -2.08 15.04 0.72
C ALA A 181 -1.46 15.74 1.94
N GLN A 182 -1.96 15.47 3.15
CA GLN A 182 -1.40 15.98 4.41
C GLN A 182 -0.14 15.22 4.86
N GLY A 183 0.14 14.06 4.27
CA GLY A 183 1.22 13.17 4.73
C GLY A 183 0.85 12.36 5.99
N ASP A 184 -0.42 12.32 6.38
CA ASP A 184 -0.92 11.54 7.52
C ASP A 184 -1.21 10.10 7.07
N LEU A 185 -0.13 9.36 6.83
CA LEU A 185 -0.15 8.12 6.05
C LEU A 185 -0.73 6.92 6.80
N VAL A 186 -0.59 6.87 8.13
CA VAL A 186 -1.10 5.74 8.93
C VAL A 186 -2.63 5.68 8.87
N PRO A 187 -3.37 6.75 9.20
CA PRO A 187 -4.82 6.75 9.04
C PRO A 187 -5.25 6.69 7.57
N ALA A 188 -4.46 7.25 6.61
CA ALA A 188 -4.76 7.13 5.19
C ALA A 188 -4.85 5.68 4.73
N VAL A 189 -3.87 4.85 5.11
CA VAL A 189 -3.87 3.41 4.82
C VAL A 189 -5.06 2.72 5.47
N SER A 190 -5.32 2.98 6.76
CA SER A 190 -6.44 2.35 7.49
C SER A 190 -7.81 2.68 6.86
N VAL A 191 -8.03 3.95 6.51
CA VAL A 191 -9.27 4.37 5.84
C VAL A 191 -9.40 3.71 4.46
N ALA A 192 -8.34 3.72 3.66
CA ALA A 192 -8.36 3.13 2.33
C ALA A 192 -8.58 1.59 2.38
N GLU A 193 -8.00 0.88 3.35
CA GLU A 193 -8.26 -0.55 3.57
C GLU A 193 -9.75 -0.81 3.87
N GLN A 194 -10.36 -0.03 4.75
CA GLN A 194 -11.79 -0.16 5.06
C GLN A 194 -12.66 0.07 3.81
N LEU A 195 -12.30 1.04 2.96
CA LEU A 195 -13.03 1.33 1.72
C LEU A 195 -12.96 0.17 0.72
N THR A 196 -11.81 -0.51 0.61
CA THR A 196 -11.69 -1.69 -0.28
C THR A 196 -12.47 -2.89 0.22
N VAL A 197 -12.68 -3.02 1.53
CA VAL A 197 -13.54 -4.06 2.11
C VAL A 197 -15.02 -3.74 1.86
N GLY A 198 -15.42 -2.49 2.04
CA GLY A 198 -16.82 -2.05 1.84
C GLY A 198 -17.28 -2.06 0.38
N ALA A 199 -16.36 -1.83 -0.57
CA ALA A 199 -16.66 -1.79 -1.99
C ALA A 199 -15.51 -2.45 -2.80
N PRO A 200 -15.43 -3.80 -2.81
CA PRO A 200 -14.28 -4.53 -3.35
C PRO A 200 -14.06 -4.38 -4.86
N LEU A 201 -15.08 -3.97 -5.61
CA LEU A 201 -14.99 -3.75 -7.06
C LEU A 201 -14.78 -2.28 -7.45
N ARG A 202 -14.59 -1.39 -6.47
CA ARG A 202 -14.46 0.05 -6.71
C ARG A 202 -12.98 0.44 -6.83
N GLU A 203 -12.50 0.63 -8.05
CA GLU A 203 -11.10 0.93 -8.38
C GLU A 203 -10.51 2.13 -7.64
N VAL A 204 -11.29 3.19 -7.44
CA VAL A 204 -10.84 4.42 -6.77
C VAL A 204 -10.30 4.12 -5.38
N SER A 205 -10.98 3.26 -4.62
CA SER A 205 -10.56 2.86 -3.28
C SER A 205 -9.21 2.10 -3.30
N TRP A 206 -9.01 1.21 -4.27
CA TRP A 206 -7.75 0.50 -4.45
C TRP A 206 -6.62 1.42 -4.89
N SER A 207 -6.91 2.38 -5.77
CA SER A 207 -5.92 3.38 -6.18
C SER A 207 -5.45 4.24 -5.01
N LEU A 208 -6.36 4.63 -4.12
CA LEU A 208 -6.04 5.38 -2.90
C LEU A 208 -5.21 4.53 -1.94
N LEU A 209 -5.56 3.26 -1.76
CA LEU A 209 -4.79 2.34 -0.93
C LEU A 209 -3.36 2.16 -1.46
N MET A 210 -3.20 1.95 -2.75
CA MET A 210 -1.88 1.84 -3.39
C MET A 210 -1.06 3.12 -3.20
N ARG A 211 -1.65 4.30 -3.40
CA ARG A 211 -0.99 5.60 -3.19
C ARG A 211 -0.60 5.81 -1.72
N ALA A 212 -1.50 5.49 -0.78
CA ALA A 212 -1.23 5.61 0.65
C ALA A 212 -0.09 4.69 1.09
N LEU A 213 -0.10 3.43 0.66
CA LEU A 213 0.96 2.47 0.95
C LEU A 213 2.31 2.89 0.36
N TYR A 214 2.32 3.35 -0.89
CA TYR A 214 3.53 3.83 -1.52
C TYR A 214 4.09 5.07 -0.79
N ALA A 215 3.25 6.05 -0.49
CA ALA A 215 3.65 7.23 0.27
C ALA A 215 4.19 6.88 1.66
N ALA A 216 3.65 5.83 2.29
CA ALA A 216 4.11 5.28 3.57
C ALA A 216 5.44 4.48 3.45
N GLY A 217 6.07 4.42 2.26
CA GLY A 217 7.30 3.65 2.04
C GLY A 217 7.08 2.13 1.95
N ARG A 218 5.87 1.69 1.60
CA ARG A 218 5.45 0.27 1.50
C ARG A 218 5.11 -0.12 0.04
N PRO A 219 6.02 0.07 -0.94
CA PRO A 219 5.72 -0.15 -2.36
C PRO A 219 5.36 -1.61 -2.67
N VAL A 220 6.01 -2.57 -2.03
CA VAL A 220 5.71 -4.01 -2.22
C VAL A 220 4.28 -4.34 -1.83
N GLU A 221 3.77 -3.74 -0.78
CA GLU A 221 2.39 -3.95 -0.35
C GLU A 221 1.40 -3.27 -1.30
N ALA A 222 1.76 -2.09 -1.84
CA ALA A 222 0.96 -1.43 -2.87
C ALA A 222 0.79 -2.32 -4.12
N LEU A 223 1.88 -2.96 -4.59
CA LEU A 223 1.84 -3.89 -5.72
C LEU A 223 0.97 -5.13 -5.41
N ARG A 224 1.07 -5.68 -4.21
CA ARG A 224 0.20 -6.80 -3.78
C ARG A 224 -1.29 -6.43 -3.78
N GLN A 225 -1.63 -5.18 -3.46
CA GLN A 225 -3.04 -4.74 -3.52
C GLN A 225 -3.55 -4.68 -4.96
N TYR A 226 -2.71 -4.27 -5.91
CA TYR A 226 -3.05 -4.33 -7.33
C TYR A 226 -3.36 -5.77 -7.78
N ASP A 227 -2.49 -6.72 -7.46
CA ASP A 227 -2.71 -8.13 -7.81
C ASP A 227 -3.98 -8.70 -7.18
N ARG A 228 -4.24 -8.35 -5.93
CA ARG A 228 -5.45 -8.74 -5.22
C ARG A 228 -6.71 -8.20 -5.91
N PHE A 229 -6.69 -6.91 -6.29
CA PHE A 229 -7.81 -6.31 -7.01
C PHE A 229 -8.00 -6.94 -8.39
N ARG A 230 -6.93 -7.10 -9.18
CA ARG A 230 -6.97 -7.76 -10.49
C ARG A 230 -7.60 -9.15 -10.40
N THR A 231 -7.18 -9.96 -9.44
CA THR A 231 -7.73 -11.30 -9.22
C THR A 231 -9.21 -11.25 -8.84
N THR A 232 -9.60 -10.31 -7.99
CA THR A 232 -11.01 -10.14 -7.59
C THR A 232 -11.86 -9.70 -8.78
N LEU A 233 -11.40 -8.73 -9.57
CA LEU A 233 -12.12 -8.19 -10.73
C LEU A 233 -12.30 -9.27 -11.81
N ALA A 234 -11.25 -10.02 -12.11
CA ALA A 234 -11.29 -11.12 -13.06
C ALA A 234 -12.26 -12.23 -12.62
N ARG A 235 -12.27 -12.58 -11.33
CA ARG A 235 -13.17 -13.61 -10.79
C ARG A 235 -14.64 -13.18 -10.79
N GLU A 236 -14.95 -11.95 -10.41
CA GLU A 236 -16.32 -11.48 -10.22
C GLU A 236 -16.97 -11.00 -11.54
N LEU A 237 -16.18 -10.39 -12.43
CA LEU A 237 -16.69 -9.73 -13.64
C LEU A 237 -16.02 -10.22 -14.94
N GLY A 238 -14.93 -10.99 -14.88
CA GLY A 238 -14.16 -11.38 -16.05
C GLY A 238 -13.44 -10.20 -16.72
N LEU A 239 -13.16 -9.14 -15.99
CA LEU A 239 -12.56 -7.91 -16.51
C LEU A 239 -11.13 -7.70 -15.99
N ASP A 240 -10.33 -6.96 -16.75
CA ASP A 240 -9.04 -6.43 -16.31
C ASP A 240 -9.19 -5.03 -15.69
N PRO A 241 -8.25 -4.60 -14.83
CA PRO A 241 -8.22 -3.25 -14.29
C PRO A 241 -8.18 -2.19 -15.38
N SER A 242 -8.74 -1.00 -15.08
CA SER A 242 -8.75 0.14 -16.00
C SER A 242 -7.32 0.58 -16.38
N PRO A 243 -7.17 1.28 -17.52
CA PRO A 243 -5.87 1.87 -17.88
C PRO A 243 -5.28 2.72 -16.75
N GLY A 244 -6.12 3.54 -16.08
CA GLY A 244 -5.65 4.41 -14.99
C GLY A 244 -5.06 3.66 -13.80
N LEU A 245 -5.62 2.50 -13.44
CA LEU A 245 -5.05 1.70 -12.35
C LEU A 245 -3.80 0.94 -12.78
N ARG A 246 -3.73 0.53 -14.06
CA ARG A 246 -2.51 -0.05 -14.65
C ARG A 246 -1.38 0.98 -14.70
N ASP A 247 -1.66 2.22 -15.10
CA ASP A 247 -0.69 3.31 -15.10
C ASP A 247 -0.18 3.60 -13.69
N LEU A 248 -1.07 3.58 -12.69
CA LEU A 248 -0.69 3.72 -11.28
C LEU A 248 0.23 2.57 -10.83
N HIS A 249 -0.07 1.34 -11.20
CA HIS A 249 0.77 0.18 -10.92
C HIS A 249 2.17 0.34 -11.54
N MET A 250 2.23 0.76 -12.81
CA MET A 250 3.49 1.05 -13.48
C MET A 250 4.26 2.21 -12.83
N ALA A 251 3.56 3.26 -12.37
CA ALA A 251 4.19 4.36 -11.63
C ALA A 251 4.80 3.90 -10.30
N VAL A 252 4.14 2.97 -9.58
CA VAL A 252 4.71 2.34 -8.37
C VAL A 252 5.97 1.56 -8.69
N LEU A 253 5.96 0.74 -9.77
CA LEU A 253 7.12 -0.04 -10.21
C LEU A 253 8.32 0.85 -10.61
N ARG A 254 8.05 1.97 -11.28
CA ARG A 254 9.07 2.92 -11.72
C ARG A 254 9.48 3.93 -10.65
N HIS A 255 8.87 3.88 -9.47
CA HIS A 255 9.05 4.88 -8.41
C HIS A 255 8.76 6.32 -8.88
N ASP A 256 7.84 6.48 -9.84
CA ASP A 256 7.45 7.79 -10.38
C ASP A 256 6.49 8.51 -9.43
N THR A 257 7.07 9.28 -8.50
CA THR A 257 6.31 10.04 -7.50
C THR A 257 5.43 11.14 -8.10
N ALA A 258 5.78 11.64 -9.29
CA ALA A 258 4.98 12.67 -9.97
C ALA A 258 3.70 12.06 -10.54
N ALA A 259 3.80 10.91 -11.23
CA ALA A 259 2.65 10.18 -11.75
C ALA A 259 1.75 9.63 -10.62
N LEU A 260 2.31 9.34 -9.45
CA LEU A 260 1.55 8.93 -8.27
C LEU A 260 0.74 10.07 -7.64
N GLY A 261 0.95 11.33 -8.05
CA GLY A 261 0.26 12.49 -7.48
C GLY A 261 0.49 12.65 -5.97
N ILE A 262 1.60 12.11 -5.49
CA ILE A 262 2.01 12.26 -4.09
C ILE A 262 2.72 13.60 -4.01
N PRO A 263 2.25 14.55 -3.18
CA PRO A 263 2.97 15.78 -2.98
C PRO A 263 4.42 15.43 -2.62
N ARG A 264 5.37 15.97 -3.36
CA ARG A 264 6.72 16.04 -2.85
C ARG A 264 6.60 16.89 -1.58
N SER A 265 6.38 16.25 -0.44
CA SER A 265 6.73 16.90 0.81
C SER A 265 8.15 17.36 0.59
N PRO A 266 8.45 18.66 0.68
CA PRO A 266 9.80 19.04 0.94
C PRO A 266 10.11 18.17 2.17
N ARG A 267 11.00 17.21 2.01
CA ARG A 267 11.67 16.60 3.14
C ARG A 267 12.41 17.76 3.78
N THR A 268 11.68 18.59 4.48
CA THR A 268 12.23 19.25 5.63
C THR A 268 12.76 18.08 6.43
N PRO A 269 14.08 17.94 6.58
CA PRO A 269 14.55 17.05 7.60
C PRO A 269 13.71 17.51 8.79
N THR A 270 12.89 16.65 9.35
CA THR A 270 12.33 16.88 10.66
C THR A 270 13.56 16.88 11.55
N THR A 271 14.21 18.02 11.56
CA THR A 271 14.93 18.45 12.73
C THR A 271 13.81 18.36 13.74
N LEU A 272 13.87 17.34 14.59
CA LEU A 272 13.13 17.28 15.83
C LEU A 272 13.57 18.54 16.62
N ALA A 273 13.04 19.68 16.20
CA ALA A 273 13.18 20.95 16.88
C ALA A 273 12.31 20.79 18.12
N GLY A 274 12.95 20.35 19.19
CA GLY A 274 12.29 20.16 20.47
C GLY A 274 12.91 19.08 21.35
N ILE A 275 13.66 18.13 20.77
CA ILE A 275 14.56 17.30 21.59
C ILE A 275 15.92 17.99 21.52
N PRO A 276 16.44 18.54 22.64
CA PRO A 276 17.80 19.02 22.66
C PRO A 276 18.68 17.88 22.15
N PRO A 277 19.73 18.12 21.33
CA PRO A 277 20.61 17.08 20.86
C PRO A 277 21.08 16.33 22.11
N VAL A 278 20.56 15.10 22.28
CA VAL A 278 21.10 14.21 23.31
C VAL A 278 22.58 14.17 23.02
N ALA A 279 23.38 14.68 23.94
CA ALA A 279 24.83 14.71 23.81
C ALA A 279 25.23 13.29 23.38
N ARG A 280 25.74 13.17 22.13
CA ARG A 280 26.04 11.86 21.55
C ARG A 280 27.11 11.24 22.43
N THR A 281 26.70 10.32 23.29
CA THR A 281 27.64 9.56 24.11
C THR A 281 28.69 8.95 23.18
N PRO A 282 29.97 9.06 23.50
CA PRO A 282 31.03 8.47 22.69
C PRO A 282 30.75 7.00 22.40
N LEU A 283 31.11 6.51 21.21
CA LEU A 283 30.98 5.09 20.87
C LEU A 283 32.00 4.32 21.70
N VAL A 284 31.55 3.62 22.73
CA VAL A 284 32.42 2.87 23.65
C VAL A 284 32.49 1.41 23.23
N GLY A 285 33.68 0.80 23.26
CA GLY A 285 33.86 -0.64 23.04
C GLY A 285 33.84 -1.10 21.59
N ARG A 286 33.91 -0.19 20.59
CA ARG A 286 33.90 -0.50 19.17
C ARG A 286 35.15 0.02 18.43
N SER A 287 36.27 0.08 19.11
CA SER A 287 37.52 0.63 18.58
C SER A 287 38.05 -0.15 17.39
N GLN A 288 37.92 -1.47 17.38
CA GLN A 288 38.41 -2.33 16.31
C GLN A 288 37.58 -2.17 15.05
N GLU A 289 36.24 -2.21 15.18
CA GLU A 289 35.32 -2.03 14.07
C GLU A 289 35.44 -0.64 13.46
N THR A 290 35.58 0.38 14.31
CA THR A 290 35.77 1.77 13.87
C THR A 290 37.09 1.92 13.12
N ALA A 291 38.20 1.39 13.63
CA ALA A 291 39.52 1.41 12.97
C ALA A 291 39.47 0.73 11.60
N ARG A 292 38.80 -0.42 11.50
CA ARG A 292 38.64 -1.14 10.23
C ARG A 292 37.85 -0.35 9.20
N LEU A 293 36.74 0.31 9.61
CA LEU A 293 35.96 1.19 8.74
C LEU A 293 36.78 2.44 8.33
N GLN A 294 37.60 2.99 9.21
CA GLN A 294 38.50 4.12 8.90
C GLN A 294 39.58 3.72 7.87
N THR A 295 40.15 2.51 7.96
CA THR A 295 41.08 2.01 6.95
C THR A 295 40.40 1.97 5.57
N LEU A 296 39.20 1.41 5.50
CA LEU A 296 38.44 1.34 4.24
C LEU A 296 38.09 2.74 3.70
N LEU A 297 37.79 3.70 4.57
CA LEU A 297 37.56 5.08 4.18
C LEU A 297 38.81 5.73 3.61
N GLY A 298 39.97 5.48 4.21
CA GLY A 298 41.28 5.96 3.70
C GLY A 298 41.61 5.38 2.31
N GLU A 299 41.33 4.09 2.10
CA GLU A 299 41.51 3.44 0.80
C GLU A 299 40.54 4.00 -0.24
N ALA A 300 39.29 4.27 0.15
CA ALA A 300 38.29 4.91 -0.70
C ALA A 300 38.69 6.35 -1.08
N THR A 301 39.28 7.10 -0.15
CA THR A 301 39.83 8.43 -0.41
C THR A 301 41.00 8.38 -1.42
N ALA A 302 41.73 7.28 -1.46
CA ALA A 302 42.79 7.03 -2.46
C ALA A 302 42.23 6.53 -3.82
N GLY A 303 40.91 6.60 -4.05
CA GLY A 303 40.27 6.25 -5.32
C GLY A 303 39.93 4.77 -5.49
N GLN A 304 40.05 3.96 -4.43
CA GLN A 304 39.69 2.55 -4.47
C GLN A 304 38.27 2.33 -4.00
N SER A 305 37.42 1.75 -4.84
CA SER A 305 36.07 1.37 -4.40
C SER A 305 36.15 0.31 -3.29
N ARG A 306 35.44 0.56 -2.18
CA ARG A 306 35.38 -0.32 -1.02
C ARG A 306 33.94 -0.54 -0.58
N TRP A 307 33.70 -1.71 -0.03
CA TRP A 307 32.43 -2.06 0.58
C TRP A 307 32.67 -2.78 1.91
N ALA A 308 31.74 -2.65 2.83
CA ALA A 308 31.80 -3.32 4.12
C ALA A 308 30.40 -3.76 4.55
N VAL A 309 30.32 -4.95 5.14
CA VAL A 309 29.09 -5.47 5.75
C VAL A 309 29.24 -5.44 7.26
N VAL A 310 28.30 -4.80 7.95
CA VAL A 310 28.22 -4.79 9.42
C VAL A 310 27.12 -5.74 9.84
N SER A 311 27.49 -6.94 10.31
CA SER A 311 26.58 -7.97 10.80
C SER A 311 26.57 -8.05 12.33
N GLY A 312 25.52 -8.58 12.91
CA GLY A 312 25.39 -8.79 14.38
C GLY A 312 23.92 -8.87 14.80
N GLU A 313 23.68 -9.26 16.03
CA GLU A 313 22.34 -9.45 16.59
C GLU A 313 21.50 -8.16 16.65
N PRO A 314 20.17 -8.24 16.67
CA PRO A 314 19.31 -7.08 16.94
C PRO A 314 19.71 -6.39 18.24
N GLY A 315 19.84 -5.04 18.22
CA GLY A 315 20.26 -4.27 19.40
C GLY A 315 21.78 -4.15 19.60
N SER A 316 22.61 -4.85 18.80
CA SER A 316 24.08 -4.81 18.96
C SER A 316 24.73 -3.47 18.58
N GLY A 317 23.99 -2.43 18.25
CA GLY A 317 24.50 -1.10 17.94
C GLY A 317 25.00 -0.88 16.52
N LYS A 318 24.66 -1.74 15.54
CA LYS A 318 25.05 -1.61 14.14
C LYS A 318 24.70 -0.24 13.54
N THR A 319 23.47 0.21 13.74
CA THR A 319 23.01 1.51 13.26
C THR A 319 23.83 2.65 13.84
N ARG A 320 24.17 2.57 15.12
CA ARG A 320 24.99 3.58 15.79
C ARG A 320 26.40 3.62 15.23
N LEU A 321 27.02 2.46 14.95
CA LEU A 321 28.33 2.37 14.32
C LEU A 321 28.32 2.97 12.91
N LEU A 322 27.29 2.65 12.11
CA LEU A 322 27.14 3.19 10.76
C LEU A 322 26.86 4.70 10.76
N ASP A 323 26.12 5.21 11.72
CA ASP A 323 25.88 6.64 11.88
C ASP A 323 27.16 7.40 12.21
N GLU A 324 28.02 6.86 13.06
CA GLU A 324 29.31 7.43 13.40
C GLU A 324 30.26 7.42 12.19
N PHE A 325 30.30 6.28 11.47
CA PHE A 325 31.08 6.15 10.25
C PHE A 325 30.60 7.11 9.15
N ALA A 326 29.30 7.27 8.96
CA ALA A 326 28.71 8.22 8.02
C ALA A 326 29.11 9.66 8.33
N ALA A 327 29.16 10.03 9.62
CA ALA A 327 29.61 11.35 10.04
C ALA A 327 31.10 11.57 9.74
N GLN A 328 31.94 10.54 9.89
CA GLN A 328 33.36 10.59 9.55
C GLN A 328 33.59 10.69 8.04
N ALA A 329 32.85 9.92 7.25
CA ALA A 329 32.89 9.97 5.79
C ALA A 329 32.49 11.36 5.25
N ALA A 330 31.43 11.95 5.81
CA ALA A 330 31.02 13.31 5.45
C ALA A 330 32.09 14.36 5.77
N LYS A 331 32.80 14.22 6.91
CA LYS A 331 33.94 15.07 7.26
C LYS A 331 35.13 14.90 6.31
N ALA A 332 35.29 13.70 5.74
CA ALA A 332 36.32 13.39 4.74
C ALA A 332 35.93 13.81 3.31
N GLY A 333 34.81 14.54 3.14
CA GLY A 333 34.37 15.07 1.84
C GLY A 333 33.53 14.13 1.00
N PHE A 334 33.04 13.02 1.57
CA PHE A 334 32.15 12.12 0.84
C PHE A 334 30.69 12.55 0.94
N ALA A 335 29.95 12.45 -0.17
CA ALA A 335 28.49 12.52 -0.14
C ALA A 335 27.94 11.21 0.46
N VAL A 336 27.16 11.33 1.54
CA VAL A 336 26.62 10.18 2.26
C VAL A 336 25.13 10.04 1.99
N THR A 337 24.75 8.95 1.32
CA THR A 337 23.35 8.59 1.11
C THR A 337 22.97 7.44 2.03
N ARG A 338 21.83 7.53 2.70
CA ARG A 338 21.30 6.49 3.58
C ARG A 338 20.05 5.87 2.99
N ALA A 339 19.99 4.56 2.94
CA ALA A 339 18.79 3.81 2.63
C ALA A 339 18.50 2.85 3.80
N SER A 340 17.29 2.87 4.33
CA SER A 340 16.82 1.91 5.32
C SER A 340 15.81 0.98 4.67
N GLY A 341 16.04 -0.33 4.77
CA GLY A 341 15.05 -1.33 4.41
C GLY A 341 13.85 -1.24 5.37
N GLY A 342 12.69 -0.83 4.86
CA GLY A 342 11.47 -0.75 5.65
C GLY A 342 11.01 -2.14 6.10
N HIS A 343 10.15 -2.18 7.10
CA HIS A 343 9.59 -3.27 7.92
C HIS A 343 9.04 -4.54 7.22
N ALA A 344 9.50 -4.92 6.05
CA ALA A 344 9.00 -6.09 5.31
C ALA A 344 9.50 -7.45 5.81
N LEU A 345 10.31 -7.52 6.87
CA LEU A 345 10.80 -8.79 7.41
C LEU A 345 10.54 -8.94 8.91
N ARG A 346 9.28 -9.07 9.29
CA ARG A 346 8.89 -9.61 10.60
C ARG A 346 8.95 -11.14 10.66
N ARG A 347 9.88 -11.78 9.95
CA ARG A 347 10.28 -13.18 10.19
C ARG A 347 11.61 -13.42 9.53
N GLY A 348 12.70 -13.27 10.29
CA GLY A 348 14.05 -13.64 9.87
C GLY A 348 15.04 -12.49 9.98
N ARG A 349 15.80 -12.56 10.90
CA ARG A 349 17.09 -12.10 11.44
C ARG A 349 18.08 -11.31 10.56
N THR A 350 17.68 -10.52 9.57
CA THR A 350 18.68 -9.69 8.90
C THR A 350 18.11 -8.34 8.51
N VAL A 351 18.57 -7.27 9.19
CA VAL A 351 18.36 -5.89 8.76
C VAL A 351 19.58 -5.47 7.98
N THR A 352 19.50 -5.42 6.68
CA THR A 352 20.56 -4.88 5.83
C THR A 352 20.42 -3.37 5.76
N LEU A 353 21.30 -2.65 6.42
CA LEU A 353 21.44 -1.20 6.27
C LEU A 353 22.45 -0.96 5.15
N ARG A 354 21.98 -0.48 4.00
CA ARG A 354 22.88 -0.07 2.90
C ARG A 354 23.24 1.40 3.09
N CYS A 355 24.50 1.69 3.23
CA CYS A 355 25.04 3.03 3.15
C CYS A 355 25.94 3.09 1.93
N ALA A 356 25.54 3.84 0.91
CA ALA A 356 26.40 4.13 -0.22
C ALA A 356 27.15 5.44 0.07
N VAL A 357 28.46 5.38 0.02
CA VAL A 357 29.33 6.56 0.13
C VAL A 357 29.87 6.81 -1.27
N THR A 358 29.42 7.87 -1.90
CA THR A 358 29.89 8.29 -3.22
C THR A 358 30.74 9.54 -3.07
N GLN A 359 31.98 9.51 -3.58
CA GLN A 359 32.75 10.71 -3.78
C GLN A 359 32.20 11.37 -5.03
N LEU A 360 31.47 12.48 -4.87
CA LEU A 360 31.16 13.35 -5.98
C LEU A 360 32.46 13.94 -6.48
N ALA A 361 32.88 13.50 -7.65
CA ALA A 361 34.08 14.03 -8.29
C ALA A 361 33.82 15.49 -8.68
N ASP A 362 34.20 16.42 -7.85
CA ASP A 362 34.53 17.79 -8.30
C ASP A 362 35.65 17.76 -9.35
N GLY A 363 36.33 16.62 -9.53
CA GLY A 363 37.34 16.38 -10.54
C GLY A 363 36.82 16.11 -11.96
N LEU A 364 35.54 15.90 -12.19
CA LEU A 364 34.97 15.69 -13.54
C LEU A 364 34.53 16.99 -14.23
N ARG A 365 34.60 18.15 -13.55
CA ARG A 365 34.36 19.48 -14.15
C ARG A 365 35.61 20.17 -14.70
N GLY A 366 36.75 19.53 -14.66
CA GLY A 366 38.07 20.16 -14.96
C GLY A 366 38.77 19.70 -16.24
N SER A 367 38.15 18.94 -17.14
CA SER A 367 38.82 18.64 -18.43
C SER A 367 37.81 18.45 -19.54
N GLY A 368 37.44 19.52 -20.19
CA GLY A 368 36.59 19.51 -21.39
C GLY A 368 36.22 20.93 -21.79
N GLU A 369 37.14 21.62 -22.42
CA GLU A 369 36.88 22.84 -23.16
C GLU A 369 35.94 22.56 -24.35
N ASP A 370 34.99 23.49 -24.55
CA ASP A 370 34.21 23.75 -25.75
C ASP A 370 33.18 22.74 -26.26
N GLY A 371 31.93 23.13 -26.14
CA GLY A 371 30.82 22.59 -26.89
C GLY A 371 29.46 22.90 -26.25
N GLY A 372 28.93 24.09 -26.53
CA GLY A 372 27.63 24.52 -25.99
C GLY A 372 26.48 23.56 -26.32
N ALA A 373 25.80 23.11 -25.29
CA ALA A 373 24.46 22.59 -25.37
C ALA A 373 23.72 22.99 -24.07
N GLN A 374 22.58 23.61 -24.26
CA GLN A 374 21.72 24.19 -23.23
C GLN A 374 21.23 23.10 -22.25
N ASP A 375 21.53 23.33 -20.97
CA ASP A 375 21.07 22.53 -19.85
C ASP A 375 19.56 22.71 -19.62
N GLY A 376 18.80 21.61 -19.74
CA GLY A 376 17.50 21.48 -19.11
C GLY A 376 17.65 21.04 -17.63
N PRO A 377 16.72 21.36 -16.74
CA PRO A 377 16.91 21.20 -15.30
C PRO A 377 16.84 19.73 -14.86
N GLY A 378 17.92 19.25 -14.24
CA GLY A 378 17.84 18.25 -13.19
C GLY A 378 17.83 16.79 -13.61
N GLU A 379 18.80 16.32 -14.39
CA GLU A 379 19.08 14.87 -14.42
C GLU A 379 19.70 14.41 -13.09
N ASP A 380 19.02 13.45 -12.43
CA ASP A 380 19.45 12.86 -11.16
C ASP A 380 20.83 12.20 -11.33
N VAL A 381 21.75 12.44 -10.40
CA VAL A 381 23.12 11.88 -10.36
C VAL A 381 23.08 10.35 -10.48
N LEU A 382 22.01 9.71 -9.99
CA LEU A 382 21.79 8.27 -10.13
C LEU A 382 21.58 7.87 -11.60
N THR A 383 20.84 8.67 -12.37
CA THR A 383 20.59 8.43 -13.80
C THR A 383 21.86 8.57 -14.62
N THR A 384 22.72 9.54 -14.25
CA THR A 384 24.02 9.75 -14.90
C THR A 384 25.02 8.62 -14.57
N LEU A 385 25.04 8.16 -13.30
CA LEU A 385 25.88 7.04 -12.87
C LEU A 385 25.43 5.74 -13.55
N VAL A 386 24.14 5.54 -13.67
CA VAL A 386 23.52 4.39 -14.34
C VAL A 386 23.81 4.42 -15.84
N ARG A 387 23.76 5.58 -16.50
CA ARG A 387 24.17 5.71 -17.92
C ARG A 387 25.67 5.47 -18.14
N GLN A 388 26.52 5.80 -17.16
CA GLN A 388 27.96 5.47 -17.25
C GLN A 388 28.23 3.98 -17.06
N ILE A 389 27.46 3.31 -16.20
CA ILE A 389 27.54 1.86 -16.02
C ILE A 389 26.99 1.12 -17.26
N ALA A 390 25.92 1.64 -17.87
CA ALA A 390 25.31 1.07 -19.07
C ALA A 390 26.16 1.20 -20.35
N ARG A 391 27.25 1.97 -20.32
CA ARG A 391 28.23 2.07 -21.45
C ARG A 391 29.33 1.02 -21.40
N VAL A 392 29.29 0.08 -20.44
CA VAL A 392 30.21 -1.07 -20.44
C VAL A 392 29.64 -2.13 -21.37
N PRO A 393 30.34 -2.50 -22.44
CA PRO A 393 29.87 -3.51 -23.37
C PRO A 393 29.79 -4.88 -22.67
N THR A 394 28.62 -5.49 -22.81
CA THR A 394 28.33 -6.89 -22.48
C THR A 394 28.39 -7.23 -20.99
N LEU A 395 27.36 -6.82 -20.24
CA LEU A 395 27.10 -7.38 -18.92
C LEU A 395 26.30 -8.68 -19.13
N CYS A 396 26.97 -9.83 -19.01
CA CYS A 396 26.32 -11.13 -19.02
C CYS A 396 25.79 -11.42 -17.62
N VAL A 397 24.49 -11.70 -17.48
CA VAL A 397 23.87 -12.13 -16.22
C VAL A 397 23.82 -13.64 -16.19
N VAL A 398 24.38 -14.26 -15.15
CA VAL A 398 24.44 -15.71 -15.00
C VAL A 398 23.93 -16.12 -13.62
N ASP A 399 22.97 -17.03 -13.58
CA ASP A 399 22.41 -17.60 -12.35
C ASP A 399 22.95 -19.01 -12.11
N ILE A 400 23.31 -19.30 -10.87
CA ILE A 400 23.71 -20.64 -10.41
C ILE A 400 22.76 -21.09 -9.29
N ALA A 401 22.21 -22.29 -9.44
CA ALA A 401 21.42 -22.96 -8.42
C ALA A 401 22.27 -23.89 -7.58
N VAL A 402 22.19 -23.81 -6.26
CA VAL A 402 22.80 -24.75 -5.31
C VAL A 402 21.73 -25.53 -4.59
N LEU A 403 21.86 -26.85 -4.51
CA LEU A 403 20.96 -27.78 -3.83
C LEU A 403 21.71 -28.57 -2.77
N GLU A 404 21.18 -28.60 -1.55
CA GLU A 404 21.67 -29.47 -0.48
C GLU A 404 20.90 -30.79 -0.50
N HIS A 405 21.61 -31.89 -0.52
CA HIS A 405 21.06 -33.24 -0.45
C HIS A 405 20.85 -33.72 1.00
N PRO A 406 20.03 -34.76 1.23
CA PRO A 406 19.77 -35.29 2.58
C PRO A 406 21.03 -35.77 3.33
N ASP A 407 22.09 -36.10 2.62
CA ASP A 407 23.41 -36.50 3.16
C ASP A 407 24.34 -35.31 3.48
N GLY A 408 23.84 -34.06 3.26
CA GLY A 408 24.59 -32.82 3.46
C GLY A 408 25.50 -32.42 2.29
N ARG A 409 25.54 -33.19 1.21
CA ARG A 409 26.32 -32.86 0.01
C ARG A 409 25.68 -31.67 -0.71
N LEU A 410 26.48 -30.69 -1.08
CA LEU A 410 26.07 -29.59 -1.93
C LEU A 410 26.30 -29.91 -3.40
N GLU A 411 25.33 -29.65 -4.22
CA GLU A 411 25.40 -29.83 -5.67
C GLU A 411 25.03 -28.51 -6.35
N THR A 412 25.77 -28.17 -7.42
CA THR A 412 25.51 -26.96 -8.22
C THR A 412 24.94 -27.34 -9.57
N GLY A 413 23.88 -26.66 -9.98
CA GLY A 413 23.35 -26.80 -11.32
C GLY A 413 24.23 -26.16 -12.39
N PRO A 414 23.97 -26.42 -13.69
CA PRO A 414 24.63 -25.74 -14.79
C PRO A 414 24.33 -24.23 -14.74
N PRO A 415 25.27 -23.37 -15.20
CA PRO A 415 25.02 -21.93 -15.30
C PRO A 415 23.87 -21.64 -16.25
N LEU A 416 22.98 -20.72 -15.83
CA LEU A 416 21.89 -20.19 -16.65
C LEU A 416 22.23 -18.79 -17.08
N GLU A 417 22.37 -18.54 -18.38
CA GLU A 417 22.57 -17.21 -18.94
C GLU A 417 21.21 -16.57 -19.28
N ILE A 418 21.10 -15.31 -18.95
CA ILE A 418 19.92 -14.48 -19.25
C ILE A 418 20.33 -13.48 -20.33
N ALA A 419 19.85 -13.69 -21.55
CA ALA A 419 20.02 -12.74 -22.64
C ALA A 419 18.81 -11.83 -22.71
N VAL A 420 19.06 -10.53 -22.58
CA VAL A 420 18.03 -9.48 -22.78
C VAL A 420 18.17 -9.02 -24.21
N HIS A 421 17.18 -9.31 -25.02
CA HIS A 421 17.12 -8.79 -26.40
C HIS A 421 16.49 -7.41 -26.36
N ASP A 422 17.25 -6.45 -26.92
CA ASP A 422 16.87 -5.10 -27.30
C ASP A 422 17.10 -3.95 -26.29
N GLU A 423 17.28 -2.79 -26.83
CA GLU A 423 17.61 -1.42 -26.42
C GLU A 423 17.22 -0.90 -25.01
N ARG A 424 16.80 -1.76 -24.09
CA ARG A 424 16.46 -1.38 -22.71
C ARG A 424 17.67 -1.44 -21.79
N PRO A 425 17.97 -0.36 -21.04
CA PRO A 425 19.19 -0.30 -20.21
C PRO A 425 19.15 -1.15 -18.93
N PHE A 426 18.08 -1.90 -18.63
CA PHE A 426 17.95 -2.67 -17.38
C PHE A 426 17.16 -3.97 -17.54
N PHE A 427 17.67 -5.01 -16.85
CA PHE A 427 16.97 -6.25 -16.56
C PHE A 427 16.09 -6.06 -15.33
N ASP A 428 14.85 -5.61 -15.56
CA ASP A 428 13.86 -5.35 -14.51
C ASP A 428 12.97 -6.58 -14.21
N TYR A 429 12.03 -6.39 -13.31
CA TYR A 429 11.10 -7.45 -12.90
C TYR A 429 10.23 -7.96 -14.06
N GLU A 430 9.85 -7.10 -15.01
CA GLU A 430 9.08 -7.48 -16.21
C GLU A 430 9.89 -8.39 -17.13
N ALA A 431 11.17 -8.08 -17.33
CA ALA A 431 12.09 -8.93 -18.09
C ALA A 431 12.30 -10.29 -17.39
N LYS A 432 12.25 -10.33 -16.04
CA LYS A 432 12.39 -11.59 -15.28
C LYS A 432 11.16 -12.50 -15.35
N TYR A 433 9.93 -11.96 -15.48
CA TYR A 433 8.71 -12.74 -15.21
C TYR A 433 7.57 -12.57 -16.22
N VAL A 434 7.61 -11.58 -17.11
CA VAL A 434 6.45 -11.21 -17.95
C VAL A 434 6.76 -11.20 -19.45
N ASP A 435 8.00 -10.87 -19.86
CA ASP A 435 8.35 -10.77 -21.27
C ASP A 435 8.60 -12.13 -21.93
N ALA A 436 7.86 -12.41 -22.99
CA ALA A 436 8.06 -13.58 -23.87
C ALA A 436 9.38 -13.53 -24.67
N GLU A 437 10.15 -12.44 -24.55
CA GLU A 437 11.38 -12.18 -25.30
C GLU A 437 12.67 -12.42 -24.46
N THR A 438 12.56 -12.73 -23.15
CA THR A 438 13.71 -13.10 -22.35
C THR A 438 14.13 -14.52 -22.72
N SER A 439 15.29 -14.67 -23.34
CA SER A 439 15.84 -16.00 -23.65
C SER A 439 16.77 -16.48 -22.53
N TYR A 440 16.58 -17.75 -22.14
CA TYR A 440 17.44 -18.46 -21.20
C TYR A 440 18.28 -19.49 -21.94
N THR A 441 19.60 -19.43 -21.75
CA THR A 441 20.52 -20.45 -22.28
C THR A 441 21.04 -21.28 -21.12
N ILE A 442 20.75 -22.59 -21.13
CA ILE A 442 21.18 -23.55 -20.10
C ILE A 442 21.75 -24.80 -20.79
N PRO A 443 23.04 -25.15 -20.58
CA PRO A 443 24.04 -24.36 -19.88
C PRO A 443 24.43 -23.10 -20.64
N ALA A 444 24.81 -22.06 -19.91
CA ALA A 444 25.37 -20.84 -20.47
C ALA A 444 26.61 -21.12 -21.31
N GLN A 445 26.78 -20.34 -22.38
CA GLN A 445 27.96 -20.47 -23.24
C GLN A 445 29.18 -19.74 -22.63
N LEU A 446 29.82 -20.38 -21.66
CA LEU A 446 30.96 -19.85 -20.91
C LEU A 446 32.18 -20.79 -21.06
N ASP A 447 33.36 -20.23 -20.88
CA ASP A 447 34.55 -21.05 -20.71
C ASP A 447 34.41 -21.95 -19.47
N ASP A 448 34.85 -23.19 -19.58
CA ASP A 448 34.78 -24.21 -18.51
C ASP A 448 35.35 -23.73 -17.17
N ASP A 449 36.42 -22.94 -17.20
CA ASP A 449 37.07 -22.41 -16.00
C ASP A 449 36.21 -21.34 -15.33
N VAL A 450 35.53 -20.50 -16.12
CA VAL A 450 34.57 -19.49 -15.62
C VAL A 450 33.35 -20.18 -15.00
N ALA A 451 32.78 -21.17 -15.68
CA ALA A 451 31.66 -21.95 -15.18
C ALA A 451 31.96 -22.62 -13.84
N LYS A 452 33.13 -23.29 -13.74
CA LYS A 452 33.61 -23.90 -12.49
C LYS A 452 33.89 -22.88 -11.39
N GLN A 453 34.34 -21.68 -11.75
CA GLN A 453 34.53 -20.59 -10.78
C GLN A 453 33.21 -20.11 -10.22
N LEU A 454 32.22 -19.89 -11.06
CA LEU A 454 30.87 -19.50 -10.66
C LEU A 454 30.23 -20.53 -9.71
N GLN A 455 30.32 -21.80 -10.06
CA GLN A 455 29.82 -22.90 -9.23
C GLN A 455 30.49 -22.94 -7.86
N ARG A 456 31.82 -22.83 -7.79
CA ARG A 456 32.55 -22.77 -6.52
C ARG A 456 32.15 -21.58 -5.68
N MET A 457 32.11 -20.39 -6.27
CA MET A 457 31.68 -19.17 -5.57
C MET A 457 30.24 -19.29 -5.03
N SER A 458 29.37 -20.00 -5.74
CA SER A 458 27.98 -20.21 -5.27
C SER A 458 27.91 -21.12 -4.04
N VAL A 459 28.78 -22.14 -3.97
CA VAL A 459 28.94 -22.98 -2.76
C VAL A 459 29.49 -22.14 -1.61
N ASP A 460 30.53 -21.34 -1.87
CA ASP A 460 31.11 -20.45 -0.86
C ASP A 460 30.07 -19.47 -0.29
N VAL A 461 29.19 -18.94 -1.14
CA VAL A 461 28.06 -18.06 -0.72
C VAL A 461 27.04 -18.84 0.12
N PHE A 462 26.67 -20.06 -0.29
CA PHE A 462 25.77 -20.93 0.47
C PHE A 462 26.29 -21.19 1.89
N GLU A 463 27.58 -21.54 2.02
CA GLU A 463 28.21 -21.80 3.31
C GLU A 463 28.41 -20.54 4.13
N ALA A 464 28.84 -19.42 3.53
CA ALA A 464 29.09 -18.17 4.21
C ALA A 464 27.78 -17.55 4.79
N LEU A 465 26.66 -17.76 4.10
CA LEU A 465 25.34 -17.32 4.56
C LEU A 465 24.66 -18.34 5.49
N ASN A 466 25.31 -19.48 5.74
CA ASN A 466 24.75 -20.60 6.51
C ASN A 466 23.37 -21.00 5.99
N CYS A 467 23.23 -21.12 4.67
CA CYS A 467 22.00 -21.51 4.00
C CYS A 467 21.66 -22.97 4.26
N SER A 468 20.43 -23.36 3.91
CA SER A 468 19.91 -24.69 4.11
C SER A 468 18.92 -25.03 2.99
N GLY A 469 19.07 -26.20 2.42
CA GLY A 469 18.22 -26.74 1.37
C GLY A 469 18.56 -26.21 -0.01
N LEU A 470 18.45 -24.92 -0.25
CA LEU A 470 18.68 -24.32 -1.57
C LEU A 470 19.09 -22.85 -1.52
N ILE A 471 19.76 -22.40 -2.59
CA ILE A 471 19.99 -20.98 -2.91
C ILE A 471 20.15 -20.81 -4.42
N ARG A 472 19.75 -19.66 -4.96
CA ARG A 472 20.16 -19.20 -6.28
C ARG A 472 21.08 -18.00 -6.10
N VAL A 473 22.24 -18.02 -6.75
CA VAL A 473 23.19 -16.92 -6.75
C VAL A 473 23.26 -16.33 -8.14
N ASP A 474 22.98 -15.05 -8.25
CA ASP A 474 22.94 -14.31 -9.50
C ASP A 474 24.28 -13.54 -9.64
N PHE A 475 24.95 -13.67 -10.78
CA PHE A 475 26.24 -13.07 -11.05
C PHE A 475 26.18 -12.12 -12.24
N PHE A 476 27.01 -11.09 -12.18
CA PHE A 476 27.45 -10.35 -13.37
C PHE A 476 28.83 -10.84 -13.80
N LEU A 477 29.00 -11.08 -15.10
CA LEU A 477 30.30 -11.33 -15.66
C LEU A 477 30.86 -10.03 -16.26
N ARG A 478 31.86 -9.47 -15.61
CA ARG A 478 32.59 -8.32 -16.13
C ARG A 478 33.61 -8.81 -17.17
N ASP A 479 33.58 -8.18 -18.35
CA ASP A 479 34.44 -8.56 -19.50
C ASP A 479 34.23 -10.04 -19.93
N GLY A 480 33.06 -10.64 -19.64
CA GLY A 480 32.75 -12.03 -19.98
C GLY A 480 33.45 -13.10 -19.16
N VAL A 481 34.37 -12.72 -18.26
CA VAL A 481 35.26 -13.69 -17.55
C VAL A 481 35.38 -13.45 -16.06
N ARG A 482 35.04 -12.25 -15.55
CA ARG A 482 35.21 -11.92 -14.12
C ARG A 482 33.88 -11.94 -13.40
N PRO A 483 33.59 -12.97 -12.59
CA PRO A 483 32.34 -13.04 -11.88
C PRO A 483 32.30 -12.05 -10.71
N VAL A 484 31.16 -11.37 -10.58
CA VAL A 484 30.81 -10.52 -9.45
C VAL A 484 29.44 -10.96 -8.96
N VAL A 485 29.31 -11.33 -7.68
CA VAL A 485 28.02 -11.66 -7.08
C VAL A 485 27.13 -10.43 -7.11
N ASN A 486 25.95 -10.54 -7.72
CA ASN A 486 24.96 -9.49 -7.80
C ASN A 486 23.92 -9.65 -6.68
N GLU A 487 23.32 -10.83 -6.59
CA GLU A 487 22.22 -11.10 -5.66
C GLU A 487 22.28 -12.56 -5.20
N ASP A 488 21.93 -12.81 -3.94
CA ASP A 488 21.67 -14.12 -3.39
C ASP A 488 20.17 -14.26 -3.07
N ASN A 489 19.56 -15.35 -3.56
CA ASN A 489 18.16 -15.62 -3.38
C ASN A 489 17.95 -16.96 -2.67
N THR A 490 17.73 -16.89 -1.36
CA THR A 490 17.51 -18.07 -0.50
C THR A 490 16.08 -18.63 -0.61
N PHE A 491 15.20 -17.94 -1.34
CA PHE A 491 13.84 -18.40 -1.63
C PHE A 491 13.47 -18.05 -3.08
N PRO A 492 14.13 -18.65 -4.08
CA PRO A 492 13.88 -18.35 -5.49
C PRO A 492 12.48 -18.75 -5.92
N GLY A 493 12.00 -18.16 -7.02
CA GLY A 493 10.75 -18.60 -7.63
C GLY A 493 10.77 -20.11 -7.89
N PHE A 494 9.68 -20.80 -7.54
CA PHE A 494 9.62 -22.26 -7.50
C PHE A 494 8.44 -22.86 -8.30
N THR A 495 8.05 -22.19 -9.41
CA THR A 495 7.15 -22.81 -10.40
C THR A 495 7.97 -23.58 -11.42
N ALA A 496 7.40 -24.53 -12.14
CA ALA A 496 8.10 -25.27 -13.19
C ALA A 496 8.74 -24.38 -14.28
N ALA A 497 8.22 -23.15 -14.44
CA ALA A 497 8.74 -22.15 -15.36
C ALA A 497 9.84 -21.25 -14.76
N SER A 498 10.06 -21.32 -13.44
CA SER A 498 11.05 -20.49 -12.75
C SER A 498 12.48 -20.95 -13.02
N GLN A 499 13.44 -20.04 -12.90
CA GLN A 499 14.87 -20.26 -13.20
C GLN A 499 15.46 -21.42 -12.41
N PHE A 500 15.22 -21.48 -11.08
CA PHE A 500 15.79 -22.52 -10.23
C PHE A 500 15.38 -23.95 -10.66
N PRO A 501 14.08 -24.29 -10.84
CA PRO A 501 13.68 -25.59 -11.37
C PRO A 501 14.17 -25.86 -12.80
N ARG A 502 14.25 -24.83 -13.66
CA ARG A 502 14.79 -24.99 -15.03
C ARG A 502 16.26 -25.40 -15.06
N ILE A 503 17.07 -24.80 -14.17
CA ILE A 503 18.48 -25.17 -14.02
C ILE A 503 18.58 -26.66 -13.67
N TRP A 504 17.81 -27.14 -12.72
CA TRP A 504 17.83 -28.55 -12.31
C TRP A 504 17.24 -29.49 -13.35
N ALA A 505 16.20 -29.07 -14.08
CA ALA A 505 15.66 -29.84 -15.20
C ALA A 505 16.73 -30.03 -16.31
N ALA A 506 17.54 -29.00 -16.60
CA ALA A 506 18.66 -29.11 -17.54
C ALA A 506 19.77 -30.01 -17.03
N ALA A 507 19.94 -30.13 -15.71
CA ALA A 507 20.85 -31.11 -15.08
C ALA A 507 20.28 -32.54 -15.04
N GLY A 508 19.04 -32.76 -15.54
CA GLY A 508 18.40 -34.09 -15.56
C GLY A 508 17.58 -34.41 -14.30
N LEU A 509 17.43 -33.46 -13.36
CA LEU A 509 16.61 -33.65 -12.16
C LEU A 509 15.19 -33.14 -12.42
N SER A 510 14.20 -34.08 -12.44
CA SER A 510 12.79 -33.68 -12.65
C SER A 510 12.26 -32.81 -11.50
N TYR A 511 11.20 -32.05 -11.78
CA TYR A 511 10.60 -31.15 -10.78
C TYR A 511 10.11 -31.91 -9.53
N GLU A 512 9.51 -33.09 -9.71
CA GLU A 512 9.06 -33.95 -8.61
C GLU A 512 10.23 -34.43 -7.76
N ARG A 513 11.33 -34.86 -8.39
CA ARG A 513 12.54 -35.31 -7.68
C ARG A 513 13.23 -34.17 -6.96
N LEU A 514 13.22 -32.96 -7.52
CA LEU A 514 13.73 -31.76 -6.87
C LEU A 514 12.94 -31.45 -5.58
N LEU A 515 11.62 -31.49 -5.64
CA LEU A 515 10.74 -31.33 -4.48
C LEU A 515 10.98 -32.41 -3.42
N ASP A 516 11.08 -33.69 -3.85
CA ASP A 516 11.32 -34.81 -2.95
C ASP A 516 12.67 -34.68 -2.23
N THR A 517 13.71 -34.26 -2.94
CA THR A 517 15.03 -33.98 -2.36
C THR A 517 14.96 -32.91 -1.28
N LEU A 518 14.31 -31.79 -1.56
CA LEU A 518 14.18 -30.68 -0.60
C LEU A 518 13.38 -31.08 0.64
N ILE A 519 12.26 -31.79 0.45
CA ILE A 519 11.44 -32.28 1.56
C ILE A 519 12.22 -33.28 2.42
N THR A 520 12.92 -34.23 1.78
CA THR A 520 13.72 -35.23 2.49
C THR A 520 14.87 -34.59 3.25
N THR A 521 15.57 -33.60 2.64
CA THR A 521 16.63 -32.83 3.31
C THR A 521 16.08 -32.11 4.54
N ALA A 522 14.92 -31.46 4.42
CA ALA A 522 14.28 -30.76 5.55
C ALA A 522 13.89 -31.73 6.68
N ILE A 523 13.31 -32.89 6.36
CA ILE A 523 12.93 -33.92 7.34
C ILE A 523 14.16 -34.50 8.04
N THR A 524 15.22 -34.79 7.31
CA THR A 524 16.46 -35.35 7.85
C THR A 524 17.13 -34.40 8.84
N ARG A 525 17.10 -33.09 8.54
CA ARG A 525 17.60 -32.04 9.47
C ARG A 525 16.78 -31.90 10.72
N ILE A 526 15.45 -31.99 10.65
CA ILE A 526 14.57 -31.93 11.82
C ILE A 526 14.75 -33.17 12.71
N GLY A 527 15.00 -34.33 12.10
CA GLY A 527 15.21 -35.61 12.82
C GLY A 527 16.59 -35.77 13.44
N SER A 528 17.60 -34.99 13.05
CA SER A 528 18.91 -35.00 13.69
C SER A 528 18.88 -34.12 14.96
N PRO A 529 19.16 -34.68 16.17
CA PRO A 529 19.29 -33.88 17.37
C PRO A 529 20.38 -32.83 17.15
N ALA A 530 20.06 -31.59 17.36
CA ALA A 530 20.93 -30.43 17.18
C ALA A 530 22.29 -30.67 17.87
N ALA A 531 23.27 -31.05 17.11
CA ALA A 531 24.65 -30.95 17.51
C ALA A 531 25.06 -29.48 17.41
N GLY A 532 25.14 -28.79 18.56
CA GLY A 532 25.91 -27.57 18.71
C GLY A 532 25.20 -26.24 18.88
N LEU A 533 24.29 -26.11 19.88
CA LEU A 533 24.27 -24.89 20.66
C LEU A 533 25.09 -25.14 21.94
N ALA A 534 26.40 -25.26 21.77
CA ALA A 534 27.34 -25.21 22.89
C ALA A 534 28.40 -24.17 22.54
N ALA A 535 28.34 -23.07 23.29
CA ALA A 535 29.45 -22.20 23.65
C ALA A 535 30.52 -21.88 22.59
N ARG A 536 30.42 -20.67 22.02
CA ARG A 536 31.57 -19.72 22.05
C ARG A 536 31.08 -18.27 21.84
#